data_94a26890fceede6236a64f130078f91c
#
_entry.id   94a26890fceede6236a64f130078f91c
#
_cell.length_a   1.000
_cell.length_b   1.000
_cell.length_c   1.000
_cell.angle_alpha   90.00
_cell.angle_beta   90.00
_cell.angle_gamma   90.00
#
_symmetry.space_group_name_H-M   'P 1'
#
loop_
_entity.id
_entity.type
_entity.pdbx_description
1 polymer ?
#
loop_
_entity_poly.entity_id
_entity_poly.type
_entity_poly.pdbx_seq_one_letter_code
_entity_poly.pdbx_strand_id
1 'polypeptide(L)'
;MLNGIAEYIDIPYNKEYLLDKHNNVPGRDSKEYIECGTQSHVLKSNPDYYREWDHILTIMSGVHIGMCEHGTGFNFNPTVTSGVPPHIDFDEREGNQFNLLLPMFGTAKIAIYETHEHQLEYRHGMKHWNMLQDKYPAVFIGEILVDKPVLLNTAYLHDVQVVESPRAIFCVAWRGINKTYHEFKEHAEKTLT
;
A
#
# COMPACT_ATOMS: atom_id res chain seq x y z
N MET A 1 1.25 -8.87 18.34
CA MET A 1 2.18 -9.19 17.23
C MET A 1 1.34 -9.39 15.98
N LEU A 2 1.59 -8.66 14.90
CA LEU A 2 0.80 -8.70 13.64
C LEU A 2 1.31 -9.79 12.67
N ASN A 3 1.72 -10.94 13.23
CA ASN A 3 2.28 -12.06 12.46
C ASN A 3 1.28 -12.55 11.40
N GLY A 4 1.73 -12.61 10.13
CA GLY A 4 0.88 -12.99 8.99
C GLY A 4 -0.07 -11.88 8.50
N ILE A 5 -0.02 -10.69 9.10
CA ILE A 5 -0.88 -9.55 8.74
C ILE A 5 -0.05 -8.35 8.28
N ALA A 6 0.89 -7.90 9.11
CA ALA A 6 1.78 -6.79 8.78
C ALA A 6 3.14 -7.00 9.48
N GLU A 7 4.19 -7.10 8.70
CA GLU A 7 5.54 -7.35 9.21
C GLU A 7 6.58 -6.56 8.43
N TYR A 8 7.67 -6.23 9.09
CA TYR A 8 8.87 -5.80 8.39
C TYR A 8 9.41 -6.91 7.49
N ILE A 9 9.88 -6.52 6.32
CA ILE A 9 10.50 -7.41 5.36
C ILE A 9 11.90 -6.89 5.04
N ASP A 10 12.88 -7.78 5.08
CA ASP A 10 14.29 -7.43 4.84
C ASP A 10 14.60 -7.56 3.36
N ILE A 11 14.38 -6.48 2.64
CA ILE A 11 14.68 -6.37 1.21
C ILE A 11 15.43 -5.06 0.92
N PRO A 12 16.45 -5.08 0.07
CA PRO A 12 17.07 -3.86 -0.39
C PRO A 12 16.14 -3.12 -1.36
N TYR A 13 16.11 -1.79 -1.28
CA TYR A 13 15.47 -0.95 -2.30
C TYR A 13 16.25 0.35 -2.51
N ASN A 14 16.25 0.82 -3.74
CA ASN A 14 16.94 2.05 -4.08
C ASN A 14 16.03 3.26 -3.78
N LYS A 15 16.15 3.79 -2.57
CA LYS A 15 15.36 4.93 -2.09
C LYS A 15 15.60 6.19 -2.94
N GLU A 16 16.83 6.45 -3.35
CA GLU A 16 17.18 7.63 -4.16
C GLU A 16 16.53 7.55 -5.54
N TYR A 17 16.54 6.37 -6.15
CA TYR A 17 15.84 6.15 -7.41
C TYR A 17 14.32 6.41 -7.27
N LEU A 18 13.69 5.89 -6.21
CA LEU A 18 12.26 6.14 -5.96
C LEU A 18 11.96 7.62 -5.73
N LEU A 19 12.85 8.33 -5.02
CA LEU A 19 12.73 9.78 -4.81
C LEU A 19 12.83 10.56 -6.12
N ASP A 20 13.79 10.20 -6.98
CA ASP A 20 13.92 10.81 -8.31
C ASP A 20 12.63 10.61 -9.13
N LYS A 21 12.12 9.39 -9.18
CA LYS A 21 10.86 9.09 -9.88
C LYS A 21 9.65 9.82 -9.29
N HIS A 22 9.53 9.90 -7.98
CA HIS A 22 8.49 10.67 -7.32
C HIS A 22 8.58 12.17 -7.65
N ASN A 23 9.80 12.72 -7.71
CA ASN A 23 10.01 14.13 -8.04
C ASN A 23 9.63 14.45 -9.50
N ASN A 24 9.65 13.48 -10.37
CA ASN A 24 9.33 13.60 -11.79
C ASN A 24 7.93 13.07 -12.16
N VAL A 25 7.05 12.78 -11.17
CA VAL A 25 5.67 12.34 -11.45
C VAL A 25 4.94 13.41 -12.25
N PRO A 26 4.36 13.08 -13.41
CA PRO A 26 3.53 14.01 -14.16
C PRO A 26 2.37 14.55 -13.32
N GLY A 27 2.20 15.85 -13.29
CA GLY A 27 1.14 16.50 -12.50
C GLY A 27 1.41 16.60 -10.99
N ARG A 28 2.63 16.31 -10.52
CA ARG A 28 3.02 16.44 -9.12
C ARG A 28 2.72 17.84 -8.53
N ASP A 29 2.88 18.89 -9.34
CA ASP A 29 2.62 20.27 -8.92
C ASP A 29 1.13 20.66 -9.08
N SER A 30 0.27 19.75 -9.48
CA SER A 30 -1.16 20.02 -9.57
C SER A 30 -1.74 20.21 -8.17
N LYS A 31 -2.77 21.09 -8.09
CA LYS A 31 -3.50 21.31 -6.84
C LYS A 31 -4.06 20.00 -6.27
N GLU A 32 -4.55 19.12 -7.12
CA GLU A 32 -5.09 17.82 -6.74
C GLU A 32 -4.01 16.94 -6.08
N TYR A 33 -2.80 16.90 -6.63
CA TYR A 33 -1.70 16.15 -6.03
C TYR A 33 -1.28 16.71 -4.67
N ILE A 34 -1.17 18.02 -4.57
CA ILE A 34 -0.73 18.70 -3.35
C ILE A 34 -1.78 18.57 -2.23
N GLU A 35 -3.08 18.61 -2.58
CA GLU A 35 -4.16 18.59 -1.60
C GLU A 35 -4.69 17.18 -1.28
N CYS A 36 -4.77 16.30 -2.27
CA CYS A 36 -5.42 14.98 -2.14
C CYS A 36 -4.45 13.81 -2.01
N GLY A 37 -3.21 14.00 -2.41
CA GLY A 37 -2.08 13.14 -2.03
C GLY A 37 -1.97 11.76 -2.65
N THR A 38 -2.92 11.22 -3.42
CA THR A 38 -2.84 9.85 -3.93
C THR A 38 -2.78 9.81 -5.45
N GLN A 39 -1.81 9.04 -6.01
CA GLN A 39 -1.47 9.16 -7.42
C GLN A 39 -1.34 7.86 -8.23
N SER A 40 -1.90 6.77 -7.77
CA SER A 40 -1.93 5.55 -8.58
C SER A 40 -2.64 5.75 -9.94
N HIS A 41 -3.59 6.69 -10.04
CA HIS A 41 -4.30 6.99 -11.28
C HIS A 41 -3.48 7.83 -12.28
N VAL A 42 -2.58 8.69 -11.82
CA VAL A 42 -1.70 9.47 -12.72
C VAL A 42 -0.75 8.56 -13.46
N LEU A 43 -0.23 7.54 -12.80
CA LEU A 43 0.61 6.54 -13.44
C LEU A 43 -0.15 5.78 -14.54
N LYS A 44 -1.42 5.46 -14.33
CA LYS A 44 -2.28 4.78 -15.31
C LYS A 44 -2.56 5.60 -16.56
N SER A 45 -2.67 6.91 -16.42
CA SER A 45 -2.96 7.81 -17.54
C SER A 45 -1.73 8.12 -18.39
N ASN A 46 -0.53 7.72 -17.96
CA ASN A 46 0.70 7.96 -18.70
C ASN A 46 1.50 6.66 -18.95
N PRO A 47 1.19 5.91 -20.04
CA PRO A 47 1.86 4.66 -20.37
C PRO A 47 3.37 4.78 -20.57
N ASP A 48 3.85 5.94 -21.02
CA ASP A 48 5.28 6.16 -21.25
C ASP A 48 6.04 6.26 -19.92
N TYR A 49 5.40 6.82 -18.92
CA TYR A 49 5.97 6.87 -17.57
C TYR A 49 6.10 5.47 -16.96
N TYR A 50 5.17 4.55 -17.24
CA TYR A 50 5.25 3.15 -16.82
C TYR A 50 6.44 2.40 -17.42
N ARG A 51 6.80 2.67 -18.67
CA ARG A 51 7.94 2.00 -19.32
C ARG A 51 9.26 2.27 -18.61
N GLU A 52 9.41 3.45 -18.01
CA GLU A 52 10.60 3.77 -17.22
C GLU A 52 10.71 2.93 -15.94
N TRP A 53 9.60 2.30 -15.52
CA TRP A 53 9.50 1.45 -14.34
C TRP A 53 9.63 -0.03 -14.66
N ASP A 54 9.69 -0.41 -15.94
CA ASP A 54 9.64 -1.81 -16.38
C ASP A 54 10.63 -2.71 -15.63
N HIS A 55 11.83 -2.23 -15.34
CA HIS A 55 12.80 -3.04 -14.62
C HIS A 55 12.39 -3.28 -13.16
N ILE A 56 11.85 -2.27 -12.45
CA ILE A 56 11.34 -2.46 -11.08
C ILE A 56 10.12 -3.37 -11.11
N LEU A 57 9.18 -3.11 -12.01
CA LEU A 57 7.98 -3.93 -12.14
C LEU A 57 8.32 -5.36 -12.56
N THR A 58 9.33 -5.55 -13.38
CA THR A 58 9.83 -6.88 -13.76
C THR A 58 10.42 -7.62 -12.57
N ILE A 59 11.27 -6.96 -11.77
CA ILE A 59 11.83 -7.55 -10.57
C ILE A 59 10.71 -7.88 -9.58
N MET A 60 9.79 -6.94 -9.34
CA MET A 60 8.69 -7.14 -8.40
C MET A 60 7.69 -8.17 -8.88
N SER A 61 7.39 -8.26 -10.18
CA SER A 61 6.49 -9.29 -10.72
C SER A 61 7.08 -10.70 -10.63
N GLY A 62 8.39 -10.84 -10.68
CA GLY A 62 9.10 -12.11 -10.43
C GLY A 62 8.85 -12.68 -9.03
N VAL A 63 8.50 -11.84 -8.07
CA VAL A 63 8.16 -12.29 -6.71
C VAL A 63 6.92 -13.18 -6.69
N HIS A 64 6.03 -13.01 -7.64
CA HIS A 64 4.78 -13.76 -7.60
C HIS A 64 4.36 -14.39 -8.93
N ILE A 65 5.18 -14.52 -9.90
CA ILE A 65 4.81 -15.17 -11.16
C ILE A 65 3.58 -14.48 -11.80
N GLY A 66 3.65 -13.19 -12.03
CA GLY A 66 2.56 -12.42 -12.61
C GLY A 66 2.85 -10.92 -12.57
N MET A 67 1.88 -10.11 -12.91
CA MET A 67 2.03 -8.67 -12.93
C MET A 67 1.76 -8.07 -11.55
N CYS A 68 2.54 -7.06 -11.18
CA CYS A 68 2.14 -6.12 -10.14
C CYS A 68 0.88 -5.39 -10.58
N GLU A 69 -0.06 -5.27 -9.66
CA GLU A 69 -1.41 -4.92 -9.98
C GLU A 69 -1.75 -3.44 -9.74
N HIS A 70 -2.96 -3.17 -10.03
CA HIS A 70 -3.68 -1.96 -9.70
C HIS A 70 -3.46 -1.54 -8.23
N GLY A 71 -2.98 -0.33 -7.99
CA GLY A 71 -2.58 0.12 -6.66
C GLY A 71 -1.07 0.23 -6.48
N THR A 72 -0.27 -0.31 -7.41
CA THR A 72 1.16 -0.04 -7.46
C THR A 72 1.41 1.42 -7.86
N GLY A 73 2.22 2.11 -7.08
CA GLY A 73 2.57 3.52 -7.33
C GLY A 73 2.93 4.29 -6.06
N PHE A 74 3.06 5.59 -6.21
CA PHE A 74 3.32 6.47 -5.06
C PHE A 74 2.05 6.79 -4.30
N ASN A 75 2.14 6.72 -2.97
CA ASN A 75 1.16 7.28 -2.07
C ASN A 75 1.80 8.46 -1.33
N PHE A 76 1.23 9.64 -1.53
CA PHE A 76 1.69 10.87 -0.93
C PHE A 76 0.64 11.42 0.04
N ASN A 77 1.09 11.81 1.21
CA ASN A 77 0.28 12.42 2.26
C ASN A 77 0.89 13.78 2.61
N PRO A 78 0.30 14.89 2.16
CA PRO A 78 0.87 16.23 2.37
C PRO A 78 0.82 16.71 3.82
N THR A 79 -0.15 16.23 4.59
CA THR A 79 -0.38 16.64 5.98
C THR A 79 -0.65 15.47 6.90
N VAL A 80 -0.56 15.67 8.19
CA VAL A 80 -0.91 14.64 9.19
C VAL A 80 -2.39 14.25 9.15
N THR A 81 -3.25 15.08 8.61
CA THR A 81 -4.68 14.81 8.46
C THR A 81 -5.05 14.11 7.15
N SER A 82 -4.08 13.89 6.25
CA SER A 82 -4.29 13.24 4.96
C SER A 82 -4.15 11.71 5.01
N GLY A 83 -4.36 11.11 6.17
CA GLY A 83 -4.40 9.66 6.33
C GLY A 83 -5.56 9.01 5.58
N VAL A 84 -5.55 7.69 5.52
CA VAL A 84 -6.64 6.91 4.91
C VAL A 84 -7.47 6.28 6.02
N PRO A 85 -8.80 6.49 6.03
CA PRO A 85 -9.67 5.89 7.04
C PRO A 85 -9.71 4.37 6.93
N PRO A 86 -10.21 3.66 7.96
CA PRO A 86 -10.27 2.20 7.95
C PRO A 86 -10.94 1.64 6.72
N HIS A 87 -10.24 0.74 6.01
CA HIS A 87 -10.68 0.11 4.76
C HIS A 87 -10.00 -1.25 4.55
N ILE A 88 -10.53 -2.00 3.61
CA ILE A 88 -9.92 -3.19 3.03
C ILE A 88 -9.69 -2.90 1.55
N ASP A 89 -8.53 -3.19 1.03
CA ASP A 89 -8.32 -3.21 -0.41
C ASP A 89 -9.14 -4.37 -0.98
N PHE A 90 -10.14 -4.04 -1.79
CA PHE A 90 -11.04 -5.06 -2.31
C PHE A 90 -10.66 -5.47 -3.73
N ASP A 91 -10.57 -6.76 -3.94
CA ASP A 91 -10.44 -7.36 -5.26
C ASP A 91 -11.37 -8.58 -5.35
N GLU A 92 -12.12 -8.68 -6.45
CA GLU A 92 -13.06 -9.79 -6.67
C GLU A 92 -12.36 -11.10 -7.05
N ARG A 93 -11.06 -11.06 -7.32
CA ARG A 93 -10.27 -12.25 -7.64
C ARG A 93 -10.06 -13.12 -6.40
N GLU A 94 -10.09 -14.41 -6.60
CA GLU A 94 -9.70 -15.37 -5.56
C GLU A 94 -8.20 -15.25 -5.24
N GLY A 95 -7.85 -15.51 -3.98
CA GLY A 95 -6.48 -15.51 -3.50
C GLY A 95 -6.16 -14.36 -2.54
N ASN A 96 -4.93 -14.36 -2.06
CA ASN A 96 -4.45 -13.38 -1.09
C ASN A 96 -4.07 -12.05 -1.78
N GLN A 97 -4.05 -10.99 -0.98
CA GLN A 97 -3.73 -9.64 -1.42
C GLN A 97 -2.66 -9.06 -0.52
N PHE A 98 -1.56 -8.63 -1.12
CA PHE A 98 -0.43 -8.07 -0.37
C PHE A 98 0.02 -6.73 -0.96
N ASN A 99 0.37 -5.80 -0.07
CA ASN A 99 1.06 -4.57 -0.43
C ASN A 99 2.44 -4.55 0.22
N LEU A 100 3.46 -4.29 -0.59
CA LEU A 100 4.79 -3.95 -0.11
C LEU A 100 4.89 -2.43 -0.04
N LEU A 101 5.15 -1.92 1.15
CA LEU A 101 5.24 -0.49 1.43
C LEU A 101 6.71 -0.12 1.59
N LEU A 102 7.24 0.69 0.66
CA LEU A 102 8.62 1.15 0.65
C LEU A 102 8.67 2.63 1.07
N PRO A 103 9.07 2.96 2.31
CA PRO A 103 9.07 4.33 2.80
C PRO A 103 10.13 5.18 2.11
N MET A 104 9.75 6.40 1.72
CA MET A 104 10.64 7.35 1.07
C MET A 104 10.99 8.53 1.99
N PHE A 105 10.00 9.20 2.54
CA PHE A 105 10.16 10.25 3.54
C PHE A 105 8.88 10.42 4.36
N GLY A 106 9.00 11.04 5.54
CA GLY A 106 7.93 11.06 6.52
C GLY A 106 7.57 9.67 7.01
N THR A 107 6.69 9.58 7.98
CA THR A 107 6.28 8.31 8.56
C THR A 107 4.77 8.22 8.75
N ALA A 108 4.25 7.00 8.74
CA ALA A 108 2.88 6.70 9.14
C ALA A 108 2.82 5.40 9.93
N LYS A 109 1.78 5.27 10.73
CA LYS A 109 1.37 4.00 11.32
C LYS A 109 0.26 3.39 10.48
N ILE A 110 0.31 2.07 10.34
CA ILE A 110 -0.81 1.27 9.84
C ILE A 110 -1.42 0.61 11.06
N ALA A 111 -2.64 1.01 11.41
CA ALA A 111 -3.42 0.33 12.44
C ALA A 111 -4.27 -0.77 11.79
N ILE A 112 -4.36 -1.91 12.46
CA ILE A 112 -5.07 -3.11 12.00
C ILE A 112 -6.22 -3.38 12.95
N TYR A 113 -7.36 -3.78 12.38
CA TYR A 113 -8.59 -4.03 13.12
C TYR A 113 -9.20 -5.38 12.77
N GLU A 114 -9.98 -5.95 13.68
CA GLU A 114 -10.85 -7.07 13.36
C GLU A 114 -11.87 -6.67 12.30
N THR A 115 -12.13 -7.59 11.39
CA THR A 115 -13.00 -7.37 10.25
C THR A 115 -14.34 -8.07 10.46
N HIS A 116 -15.42 -7.29 10.38
CA HIS A 116 -16.79 -7.81 10.35
C HIS A 116 -17.46 -7.35 9.06
N GLU A 117 -17.74 -8.26 8.15
CA GLU A 117 -18.22 -7.93 6.80
C GLU A 117 -19.46 -7.04 6.76
N HIS A 118 -20.40 -7.21 7.70
CA HIS A 118 -21.62 -6.40 7.80
C HIS A 118 -21.38 -4.92 8.16
N GLN A 119 -20.14 -4.56 8.51
CA GLN A 119 -19.72 -3.21 8.87
C GLN A 119 -19.01 -2.48 7.73
N LEU A 120 -18.90 -3.10 6.57
CA LEU A 120 -18.16 -2.58 5.44
C LEU A 120 -19.09 -2.14 4.31
N GLU A 121 -18.79 -0.99 3.73
CA GLU A 121 -19.42 -0.49 2.50
C GLU A 121 -18.40 -0.44 1.36
N TYR A 122 -18.80 -0.94 0.20
CA TYR A 122 -17.96 -0.86 -0.99
C TYR A 122 -18.01 0.54 -1.60
N ARG A 123 -16.83 1.18 -1.76
CA ARG A 123 -16.66 2.48 -2.42
C ARG A 123 -15.32 2.53 -3.15
N HIS A 124 -15.34 2.93 -4.41
CA HIS A 124 -14.12 3.20 -5.20
C HIS A 124 -13.05 2.10 -5.19
N GLY A 125 -13.45 0.82 -5.24
CA GLY A 125 -12.52 -0.30 -5.25
C GLY A 125 -12.00 -0.73 -3.86
N MET A 126 -12.54 -0.16 -2.79
CA MET A 126 -12.21 -0.50 -1.41
C MET A 126 -13.49 -0.75 -0.60
N LYS A 127 -13.41 -1.63 0.39
CA LYS A 127 -14.47 -1.78 1.40
C LYS A 127 -14.12 -0.88 2.57
N HIS A 128 -14.85 0.23 2.72
CA HIS A 128 -14.69 1.16 3.83
C HIS A 128 -15.50 0.74 5.04
N TRP A 129 -15.00 1.06 6.21
CA TRP A 129 -15.74 0.93 7.45
C TRP A 129 -17.01 1.78 7.39
N ASN A 130 -18.15 1.15 7.65
CA ASN A 130 -19.45 1.84 7.62
C ASN A 130 -19.54 2.90 8.72
N MET A 131 -20.17 4.04 8.42
CA MET A 131 -20.37 5.16 9.33
C MET A 131 -21.21 4.84 10.58
N LEU A 132 -21.65 3.60 10.78
CA LEU A 132 -22.25 3.11 12.03
C LEU A 132 -21.19 2.78 13.11
N GLN A 133 -20.05 3.44 13.07
CA GLN A 133 -18.92 3.22 14.00
C GLN A 133 -19.33 3.34 15.48
N ASP A 134 -20.25 4.24 15.80
CA ASP A 134 -20.77 4.42 17.17
C ASP A 134 -21.49 3.17 17.70
N LYS A 135 -22.03 2.37 16.81
CA LYS A 135 -22.77 1.15 17.16
C LYS A 135 -21.89 -0.11 17.13
N TYR A 136 -20.85 -0.12 16.30
CA TYR A 136 -19.96 -1.24 16.10
C TYR A 136 -18.50 -0.74 16.00
N PRO A 137 -17.85 -0.43 17.13
CA PRO A 137 -16.48 0.05 17.11
C PRO A 137 -15.55 -1.01 16.51
N ALA A 138 -14.62 -0.56 15.69
CA ALA A 138 -13.56 -1.44 15.18
C ALA A 138 -12.69 -1.94 16.36
N VAL A 139 -12.47 -3.24 16.44
CA VAL A 139 -11.64 -3.82 17.49
C VAL A 139 -10.18 -3.74 17.03
N PHE A 140 -9.41 -2.89 17.70
CA PHE A 140 -7.99 -2.72 17.40
C PHE A 140 -7.19 -3.98 17.72
N ILE A 141 -6.41 -4.47 16.75
CA ILE A 141 -5.52 -5.63 16.90
C ILE A 141 -4.09 -5.20 17.20
N GLY A 142 -3.61 -4.16 16.52
CA GLY A 142 -2.26 -3.64 16.66
C GLY A 142 -1.88 -2.64 15.58
N GLU A 143 -0.66 -2.12 15.66
CA GLU A 143 -0.14 -1.16 14.68
C GLU A 143 1.31 -1.47 14.31
N ILE A 144 1.73 -1.02 13.12
CA ILE A 144 3.11 -1.05 12.65
C ILE A 144 3.53 0.31 12.13
N LEU A 145 4.71 0.78 12.49
CA LEU A 145 5.30 2.00 11.94
C LEU A 145 5.94 1.70 10.58
N VAL A 146 5.63 2.50 9.56
CA VAL A 146 6.21 2.34 8.22
C VAL A 146 7.45 3.24 8.10
N ASP A 147 8.52 2.87 8.79
CA ASP A 147 9.86 3.47 8.74
C ASP A 147 10.88 2.61 7.99
N LYS A 148 10.52 1.36 7.72
CA LYS A 148 11.24 0.35 6.94
C LYS A 148 10.27 -0.33 5.98
N PRO A 149 10.75 -1.16 5.02
CA PRO A 149 9.87 -1.96 4.19
C PRO A 149 8.90 -2.81 5.02
N VAL A 150 7.61 -2.70 4.72
CA VAL A 150 6.53 -3.45 5.37
C VAL A 150 5.78 -4.24 4.32
N LEU A 151 5.59 -5.52 4.55
CA LEU A 151 4.62 -6.34 3.82
C LEU A 151 3.30 -6.33 4.60
N LEU A 152 2.22 -5.94 3.95
CA LEU A 152 0.87 -5.82 4.50
C LEU A 152 -0.09 -6.75 3.78
N ASN A 153 -0.84 -7.55 4.53
CA ASN A 153 -2.00 -8.28 4.02
C ASN A 153 -3.22 -7.34 4.01
N THR A 154 -3.58 -6.87 2.83
CA THR A 154 -4.62 -5.86 2.66
C THR A 154 -6.06 -6.42 2.69
N ALA A 155 -6.21 -7.73 2.89
CA ALA A 155 -7.49 -8.34 3.21
C ALA A 155 -7.97 -8.07 4.66
N TYR A 156 -7.07 -7.57 5.51
CA TYR A 156 -7.43 -7.11 6.85
C TYR A 156 -7.84 -5.64 6.85
N LEU A 157 -8.82 -5.31 7.69
CA LEU A 157 -9.23 -3.92 7.91
C LEU A 157 -8.06 -3.12 8.49
N HIS A 158 -7.68 -2.05 7.79
CA HIS A 158 -6.54 -1.23 8.18
C HIS A 158 -6.77 0.24 7.85
N ASP A 159 -6.08 1.11 8.56
CA ASP A 159 -6.01 2.55 8.26
C ASP A 159 -4.58 3.04 8.09
N VAL A 160 -4.42 4.26 7.63
CA VAL A 160 -3.13 4.95 7.53
C VAL A 160 -3.18 6.23 8.35
N GLN A 161 -2.41 6.29 9.41
CA GLN A 161 -2.28 7.43 10.30
C GLN A 161 -0.91 8.11 10.08
N VAL A 162 -0.91 9.26 9.44
CA VAL A 162 0.33 10.01 9.18
C VAL A 162 0.90 10.57 10.49
N VAL A 163 2.16 10.24 10.79
CA VAL A 163 2.88 10.68 11.99
C VAL A 163 3.78 11.87 11.67
N GLU A 164 4.51 11.79 10.57
CA GLU A 164 5.36 12.86 10.06
C GLU A 164 4.98 13.21 8.63
N SER A 165 4.69 14.48 8.37
CA SER A 165 4.32 14.98 7.04
C SER A 165 5.30 16.06 6.55
N PRO A 166 5.47 16.23 5.21
CA PRO A 166 4.87 15.40 4.17
C PRO A 166 5.44 13.97 4.20
N ARG A 167 4.61 13.01 3.81
CA ARG A 167 5.00 11.59 3.75
C ARG A 167 4.82 11.06 2.34
N ALA A 168 5.77 10.25 1.87
CA ALA A 168 5.60 9.45 0.66
C ALA A 168 6.14 8.03 0.84
N ILE A 169 5.42 7.09 0.25
CA ILE A 169 5.86 5.71 0.06
C ILE A 169 5.70 5.32 -1.41
N PHE A 170 6.47 4.34 -1.83
CA PHE A 170 6.15 3.56 -3.02
C PHE A 170 5.47 2.27 -2.58
N CYS A 171 4.29 2.02 -3.11
CA CYS A 171 3.50 0.83 -2.84
C CYS A 171 3.58 -0.12 -4.03
N VAL A 172 3.88 -1.38 -3.78
CA VAL A 172 3.75 -2.45 -4.79
C VAL A 172 2.63 -3.37 -4.35
N ALA A 173 1.61 -3.50 -5.19
CA ALA A 173 0.40 -4.25 -4.87
C ALA A 173 0.31 -5.54 -5.68
N TRP A 174 0.07 -6.64 -5.00
CA TRP A 174 -0.20 -7.95 -5.60
C TRP A 174 -1.61 -8.43 -5.23
N ARG A 175 -2.30 -9.01 -6.19
CA ARG A 175 -3.67 -9.50 -6.04
C ARG A 175 -3.81 -10.91 -6.62
N GLY A 176 -4.69 -11.71 -6.03
CA GLY A 176 -4.95 -13.07 -6.51
C GLY A 176 -3.78 -14.03 -6.27
N ILE A 177 -3.07 -13.88 -5.15
CA ILE A 177 -1.87 -14.65 -4.82
C ILE A 177 -2.24 -16.02 -4.25
N ASN A 178 -1.70 -17.10 -4.86
CA ASN A 178 -1.87 -18.48 -4.39
C ASN A 178 -0.84 -18.92 -3.34
N LYS A 179 -0.29 -17.98 -2.60
CA LYS A 179 0.65 -18.22 -1.50
C LYS A 179 0.06 -17.66 -0.22
N THR A 180 0.35 -18.32 0.88
CA THR A 180 0.13 -17.74 2.20
C THR A 180 1.03 -16.52 2.40
N TYR A 181 0.73 -15.71 3.40
CA TYR A 181 1.54 -14.53 3.74
C TYR A 181 3.01 -14.88 3.98
N HIS A 182 3.27 -15.93 4.75
CA HIS A 182 4.64 -16.35 5.08
C HIS A 182 5.40 -16.89 3.87
N GLU A 183 4.75 -17.72 3.04
CA GLU A 183 5.36 -18.23 1.79
C GLU A 183 5.67 -17.09 0.82
N PHE A 184 4.80 -16.09 0.74
CA PHE A 184 5.03 -14.92 -0.10
C PHE A 184 6.18 -14.07 0.42
N LYS A 185 6.20 -13.79 1.73
CA LYS A 185 7.28 -13.04 2.38
C LYS A 185 8.63 -13.70 2.17
N GLU A 186 8.73 -14.99 2.45
CA GLU A 186 9.97 -15.77 2.24
C GLU A 186 10.41 -15.76 0.78
N HIS A 187 9.47 -15.88 -0.16
CA HIS A 187 9.77 -15.79 -1.59
C HIS A 187 10.27 -14.40 -1.98
N ALA A 188 9.64 -13.34 -1.49
CA ALA A 188 10.06 -11.96 -1.74
C ALA A 188 11.47 -11.69 -1.20
N GLU A 189 11.76 -12.07 0.02
CA GLU A 189 13.09 -11.94 0.62
C GLU A 189 14.17 -12.69 -0.14
N LYS A 190 13.88 -13.87 -0.66
CA LYS A 190 14.83 -14.66 -1.48
C LYS A 190 15.03 -14.11 -2.89
N THR A 191 14.02 -13.46 -3.46
CA THR A 191 14.05 -13.03 -4.87
C THR A 191 14.58 -11.61 -5.00
N LEU A 192 14.36 -10.76 -4.01
CA LEU A 192 14.73 -9.35 -4.04
C LEU A 192 16.08 -9.05 -3.36
N THR A 193 16.69 -10.03 -2.69
CA THR A 193 18.07 -9.92 -2.17
C THR A 193 19.07 -10.35 -3.22
#